data_186b34886dc00e603f574787fbcf4b92
#
_entry.id   186b34886dc00e603f574787fbcf4b92
#
_cell.length_a   1.000
_cell.length_b   1.000
_cell.length_c   1.000
_cell.angle_alpha   90.00
_cell.angle_beta   90.00
_cell.angle_gamma   90.00
#
_symmetry.space_group_name_H-M   'P 1'
#
loop_
_entity.id
_entity.type
_entity.pdbx_description
1 polymer ?
#
loop_
_entity_poly.entity_id
_entity_poly.type
_entity_poly.pdbx_seq_one_letter_code
_entity_poly.pdbx_strand_id
1 'polypeptide(L)'
;MRSGYERHTGLDDVLARAGKLSVRTMIVDIEPFVSWWNAEQESLDWGVAMIVGKVSLLPTLRVLVFATNSARRPSAIPAEQGFEVRYVASAGKPLRTAPYRGLPRPGAVVGDQVPTDGLLARRLGFTFLHYQPRLAGVPLGPRLMRGLGQLALPLVFHHSAESRPTGHDDS
;
A
#
# COMPACT_ATOMS: atom_id res chain seq x y z
N MET A 1 -15.21 7.31 -8.52
CA MET A 1 -13.72 7.44 -8.65
C MET A 1 -13.16 6.09 -9.03
N ARG A 2 -12.35 6.01 -10.11
CA ARG A 2 -11.69 4.76 -10.52
C ARG A 2 -10.49 4.55 -9.60
N SER A 3 -10.33 3.34 -9.04
CA SER A 3 -9.11 2.98 -8.31
C SER A 3 -7.95 2.85 -9.30
N GLY A 4 -6.86 3.59 -9.06
CA GLY A 4 -5.63 3.48 -9.86
C GLY A 4 -4.80 2.27 -9.44
N TYR A 5 -3.94 1.79 -10.36
CA TYR A 5 -2.92 0.77 -10.11
C TYR A 5 -1.58 1.25 -10.65
N GLU A 6 -0.54 1.17 -9.83
CA GLU A 6 0.82 1.54 -10.22
C GLU A 6 1.83 0.62 -9.53
N ARG A 7 2.90 0.26 -10.25
CA ARG A 7 3.95 -0.63 -9.75
C ARG A 7 5.20 0.16 -9.38
N HIS A 8 5.78 -0.17 -8.22
CA HIS A 8 6.97 0.47 -7.67
C HIS A 8 7.94 -0.58 -7.12
N THR A 9 9.25 -0.33 -7.24
CA THR A 9 10.30 -1.22 -6.73
C THR A 9 11.04 -0.63 -5.53
N GLY A 10 10.92 0.67 -5.29
CA GLY A 10 11.53 1.42 -4.20
C GLY A 10 10.50 2.06 -3.28
N LEU A 11 10.84 2.19 -2.01
CA LEU A 11 10.03 2.92 -1.02
C LEU A 11 9.91 4.40 -1.39
N ASP A 12 11.02 5.01 -1.78
CA ASP A 12 11.05 6.44 -2.11
C ASP A 12 10.20 6.77 -3.35
N ASP A 13 10.10 5.84 -4.33
CA ASP A 13 9.19 5.97 -5.47
C ASP A 13 7.73 5.94 -5.03
N VAL A 14 7.38 5.03 -4.09
CA VAL A 14 6.04 4.96 -3.49
C VAL A 14 5.67 6.27 -2.80
N LEU A 15 6.59 6.82 -2.00
CA LEU A 15 6.38 8.07 -1.27
C LEU A 15 6.27 9.28 -2.20
N ALA A 16 7.16 9.38 -3.19
CA ALA A 16 7.11 10.43 -4.20
C ALA A 16 5.76 10.39 -4.97
N ARG A 17 5.28 9.18 -5.27
CA ARG A 17 3.99 9.02 -5.94
C ARG A 17 2.81 9.38 -5.04
N ALA A 18 2.83 8.96 -3.78
CA ALA A 18 1.83 9.35 -2.79
C ALA A 18 1.72 10.87 -2.65
N GLY A 19 2.86 11.57 -2.65
CA GLY A 19 2.93 13.03 -2.66
C GLY A 19 2.27 13.64 -3.91
N LYS A 20 2.59 13.14 -5.11
CA LYS A 20 1.98 13.60 -6.37
C LYS A 20 0.46 13.38 -6.41
N LEU A 21 -0.03 12.32 -5.79
CA LEU A 21 -1.46 12.03 -5.65
C LEU A 21 -2.13 12.84 -4.54
N SER A 22 -1.38 13.61 -3.79
CA SER A 22 -1.85 14.40 -2.63
C SER A 22 -2.68 13.54 -1.67
N VAL A 23 -2.20 12.33 -1.36
CA VAL A 23 -2.95 11.39 -0.52
C VAL A 23 -3.18 11.96 0.88
N ARG A 24 -4.39 11.75 1.39
CA ARG A 24 -4.77 12.10 2.76
C ARG A 24 -4.82 10.88 3.67
N THR A 25 -4.93 9.69 3.09
CA THR A 25 -4.84 8.41 3.79
C THR A 25 -3.85 7.50 3.08
N MET A 26 -2.95 6.89 3.85
CA MET A 26 -2.09 5.82 3.37
C MET A 26 -2.32 4.57 4.22
N ILE A 27 -2.67 3.45 3.58
CA ILE A 27 -2.77 2.14 4.21
C ILE A 27 -1.55 1.34 3.74
N VAL A 28 -0.76 0.85 4.68
CA VAL A 28 0.52 0.19 4.41
C VAL A 28 0.46 -1.24 4.93
N ASP A 29 0.72 -2.21 4.05
CA ASP A 29 0.94 -3.59 4.48
C ASP A 29 2.25 -3.70 5.25
N ILE A 30 2.26 -4.55 6.28
CA ILE A 30 3.46 -4.75 7.10
C ILE A 30 4.46 -5.62 6.35
N GLU A 31 4.04 -6.73 5.80
CA GLU A 31 4.92 -7.70 5.17
C GLU A 31 4.86 -7.62 3.63
N PRO A 32 5.95 -7.48 2.94
CA PRO A 32 7.35 -7.30 3.39
C PRO A 32 7.78 -5.83 3.44
N PHE A 33 6.86 -4.86 3.31
CA PHE A 33 7.17 -3.45 3.11
C PHE A 33 7.79 -2.80 4.34
N VAL A 34 7.29 -3.13 5.53
CA VAL A 34 7.75 -2.58 6.81
C VAL A 34 8.71 -3.55 7.50
N SER A 35 8.37 -4.83 7.54
CA SER A 35 9.13 -5.90 8.20
C SER A 35 8.93 -7.23 7.49
N TRP A 36 9.86 -8.18 7.69
CA TRP A 36 9.72 -9.52 7.16
C TRP A 36 8.76 -10.37 8.01
N TRP A 37 8.17 -11.40 7.40
CA TRP A 37 7.20 -12.33 8.04
C TRP A 37 7.75 -13.00 9.30
N ASN A 38 9.06 -13.30 9.35
CA ASN A 38 9.73 -13.97 10.44
C ASN A 38 10.74 -13.07 11.15
N ALA A 39 10.69 -11.76 10.94
CA ALA A 39 11.59 -10.84 11.59
C ALA A 39 11.26 -10.70 13.08
N GLU A 40 12.28 -10.41 13.87
CA GLU A 40 12.17 -10.16 15.29
C GLU A 40 11.32 -8.90 15.59
N GLN A 41 10.88 -8.78 16.84
CA GLN A 41 10.04 -7.67 17.29
C GLN A 41 10.70 -6.31 17.04
N GLU A 42 11.99 -6.19 17.34
CA GLU A 42 12.77 -4.98 17.10
C GLU A 42 12.72 -4.50 15.63
N SER A 43 12.81 -5.45 14.70
CA SER A 43 12.73 -5.16 13.26
C SER A 43 11.36 -4.58 12.87
N LEU A 44 10.28 -5.08 13.49
CA LEU A 44 8.94 -4.52 13.28
C LEU A 44 8.83 -3.11 13.84
N ASP A 45 9.30 -2.91 15.07
CA ASP A 45 9.24 -1.63 15.77
C ASP A 45 10.04 -0.56 15.01
N TRP A 46 11.27 -0.91 14.60
CA TRP A 46 12.11 -0.03 13.79
C TRP A 46 11.47 0.28 12.42
N GLY A 47 10.94 -0.74 11.75
CA GLY A 47 10.29 -0.56 10.43
C GLY A 47 9.08 0.35 10.50
N VAL A 48 8.24 0.20 11.53
CA VAL A 48 7.08 1.09 11.78
C VAL A 48 7.55 2.51 12.02
N ALA A 49 8.53 2.73 12.90
CA ALA A 49 9.08 4.05 13.19
C ALA A 49 9.70 4.71 11.94
N MET A 50 10.45 3.94 11.15
CA MET A 50 11.06 4.41 9.90
C MET A 50 10.01 4.86 8.88
N ILE A 51 8.92 4.10 8.69
CA ILE A 51 7.84 4.49 7.78
C ILE A 51 7.15 5.75 8.29
N VAL A 52 6.83 5.84 9.58
CA VAL A 52 6.22 7.05 10.17
C VAL A 52 7.09 8.27 9.89
N GLY A 53 8.41 8.21 10.16
CA GLY A 53 9.33 9.30 9.88
C GLY A 53 9.44 9.68 8.40
N LYS A 54 9.36 8.71 7.48
CA LYS A 54 9.38 9.01 6.04
C LYS A 54 8.08 9.65 5.55
N VAL A 55 6.93 9.17 6.00
CA VAL A 55 5.63 9.70 5.55
C VAL A 55 5.28 11.04 6.18
N SER A 56 5.93 11.44 7.30
CA SER A 56 5.76 12.77 7.91
C SER A 56 6.15 13.90 6.95
N LEU A 57 6.94 13.60 5.92
CA LEU A 57 7.28 14.54 4.85
C LEU A 57 6.14 14.76 3.83
N LEU A 58 5.02 14.04 3.94
CA LEU A 58 3.86 14.20 3.06
C LEU A 58 2.88 15.23 3.65
N PRO A 59 2.82 16.46 3.13
CA PRO A 59 2.08 17.56 3.79
C PRO A 59 0.57 17.36 3.77
N THR A 60 0.06 16.55 2.86
CA THR A 60 -1.39 16.27 2.72
C THR A 60 -1.86 15.11 3.57
N LEU A 61 -0.95 14.28 4.11
CA LEU A 61 -1.31 13.10 4.90
C LEU A 61 -2.07 13.49 6.17
N ARG A 62 -3.14 12.76 6.48
CA ARG A 62 -3.96 12.94 7.68
C ARG A 62 -4.07 11.65 8.49
N VAL A 63 -4.01 10.50 7.82
CA VAL A 63 -4.10 9.19 8.48
C VAL A 63 -3.14 8.22 7.82
N LEU A 64 -2.27 7.61 8.61
CA LEU A 64 -1.46 6.46 8.26
C LEU A 64 -2.05 5.22 8.95
N VAL A 65 -2.31 4.16 8.21
CA VAL A 65 -2.80 2.89 8.75
C VAL A 65 -1.83 1.78 8.40
N PHE A 66 -1.21 1.17 9.38
CA PHE A 66 -0.53 -0.11 9.20
C PHE A 66 -1.55 -1.23 9.29
N ALA A 67 -1.54 -2.15 8.31
CA ALA A 67 -2.54 -3.21 8.23
C ALA A 67 -1.88 -4.54 7.85
N THR A 68 -1.96 -5.53 8.74
CA THR A 68 -1.47 -6.89 8.48
C THR A 68 -2.54 -7.93 8.71
N ASN A 69 -2.54 -9.02 7.94
CA ASN A 69 -3.38 -10.18 8.20
C ASN A 69 -2.82 -11.06 9.33
N SER A 70 -1.58 -10.85 9.75
CA SER A 70 -1.01 -11.51 10.92
C SER A 70 -1.52 -10.90 12.23
N ALA A 71 -1.28 -11.60 13.35
CA ALA A 71 -1.59 -11.11 14.69
C ALA A 71 -0.46 -10.25 15.29
N ARG A 72 0.67 -10.09 14.57
CA ARG A 72 1.84 -9.33 15.03
C ARG A 72 1.46 -7.87 15.31
N ARG A 73 2.06 -7.30 16.34
CA ARG A 73 1.89 -5.90 16.71
C ARG A 73 3.24 -5.28 17.07
N PRO A 74 3.47 -4.00 16.79
CA PRO A 74 4.63 -3.29 17.33
C PRO A 74 4.47 -3.12 18.85
N SER A 75 5.59 -2.96 19.55
CA SER A 75 5.62 -2.73 21.01
C SER A 75 4.95 -1.39 21.36
N ALA A 76 5.09 -0.39 20.49
CA ALA A 76 4.43 0.89 20.59
C ALA A 76 4.05 1.41 19.20
N ILE A 77 2.99 2.21 19.14
CA ILE A 77 2.62 2.93 17.91
C ILE A 77 3.21 4.34 18.05
N PRO A 78 4.16 4.75 17.17
CA PRO A 78 4.72 6.08 17.22
C PRO A 78 3.62 7.15 17.06
N ALA A 79 3.62 8.13 17.94
CA ALA A 79 2.80 9.33 17.78
C ALA A 79 3.55 10.33 16.89
N GLU A 80 2.83 10.97 15.96
CA GLU A 80 3.40 11.98 15.08
C GLU A 80 2.50 13.22 15.06
N GLN A 81 3.11 14.40 14.92
CA GLN A 81 2.35 15.63 14.76
C GLN A 81 1.89 15.79 13.31
N GLY A 82 0.63 16.14 13.12
CA GLY A 82 0.06 16.46 11.82
C GLY A 82 -0.76 15.34 11.15
N PHE A 83 -0.63 14.08 11.57
CA PHE A 83 -1.47 12.98 11.10
C PHE A 83 -1.64 11.90 12.17
N GLU A 84 -2.75 11.17 12.07
CA GLU A 84 -3.06 10.05 12.96
C GLU A 84 -2.37 8.78 12.47
N VAL A 85 -1.77 8.02 13.40
CA VAL A 85 -1.20 6.69 13.12
C VAL A 85 -2.11 5.62 13.74
N ARG A 86 -2.54 4.66 12.93
CA ARG A 86 -3.34 3.49 13.34
C ARG A 86 -2.63 2.20 13.01
N TYR A 87 -2.87 1.17 13.80
CA TYR A 87 -2.38 -0.18 13.54
C TYR A 87 -3.53 -1.20 13.60
N VAL A 88 -3.69 -2.00 12.55
CA VAL A 88 -4.74 -3.01 12.41
C VAL A 88 -4.10 -4.37 12.21
N ALA A 89 -3.91 -5.12 13.29
CA ALA A 89 -3.54 -6.54 13.24
C ALA A 89 -4.78 -7.39 12.92
N SER A 90 -4.57 -8.60 12.38
CA SER A 90 -5.66 -9.49 11.95
C SER A 90 -6.69 -8.74 11.09
N ALA A 91 -6.19 -7.95 10.14
CA ALA A 91 -6.96 -6.98 9.36
C ALA A 91 -8.08 -7.61 8.53
N GLY A 92 -7.94 -8.91 8.18
CA GLY A 92 -8.92 -9.63 7.36
C GLY A 92 -9.02 -9.11 5.93
N LYS A 93 -7.89 -8.58 5.38
CA LYS A 93 -7.81 -8.13 3.99
C LYS A 93 -8.02 -9.32 3.04
N PRO A 94 -8.75 -9.15 1.94
CA PRO A 94 -9.41 -7.94 1.44
C PRO A 94 -10.86 -7.80 1.90
N LEU A 95 -11.39 -8.76 2.69
CA LEU A 95 -12.83 -8.89 2.93
C LEU A 95 -13.34 -7.87 3.95
N ARG A 96 -12.58 -7.63 5.01
CA ARG A 96 -12.97 -6.75 6.10
C ARG A 96 -12.61 -5.30 5.80
N THR A 97 -13.60 -4.48 5.44
CA THR A 97 -13.40 -3.04 5.18
C THR A 97 -13.80 -2.13 6.33
N ALA A 98 -14.43 -2.68 7.38
CA ALA A 98 -14.92 -1.90 8.52
C ALA A 98 -13.87 -1.01 9.21
N PRO A 99 -12.59 -1.46 9.43
CA PRO A 99 -11.56 -0.64 10.05
C PRO A 99 -11.17 0.61 9.24
N TYR A 100 -11.54 0.66 7.96
CA TYR A 100 -11.14 1.70 7.01
C TYR A 100 -12.28 2.63 6.63
N ARG A 101 -13.44 2.51 7.28
CA ARG A 101 -14.59 3.40 7.02
C ARG A 101 -14.30 4.82 7.49
N GLY A 102 -14.77 5.80 6.72
CA GLY A 102 -14.62 7.21 7.06
C GLY A 102 -13.21 7.79 6.89
N LEU A 103 -12.25 7.02 6.35
CA LEU A 103 -10.90 7.52 6.10
C LEU A 103 -10.91 8.67 5.08
N PRO A 104 -10.11 9.74 5.31
CA PRO A 104 -9.99 10.88 4.40
C PRO A 104 -9.57 10.47 2.98
N ARG A 105 -10.06 11.20 1.97
CA ARG A 105 -9.73 10.99 0.56
C ARG A 105 -8.97 12.17 -0.02
N PRO A 106 -8.13 11.98 -1.05
CA PRO A 106 -7.79 10.71 -1.71
C PRO A 106 -6.94 9.80 -0.82
N GLY A 107 -6.97 8.48 -1.11
CA GLY A 107 -6.20 7.49 -0.36
C GLY A 107 -5.41 6.55 -1.25
N ALA A 108 -4.35 5.96 -0.67
CA ALA A 108 -3.55 4.92 -1.30
C ALA A 108 -3.43 3.69 -0.39
N VAL A 109 -3.34 2.51 -0.99
CA VAL A 109 -2.94 1.26 -0.33
C VAL A 109 -1.59 0.85 -0.89
N VAL A 110 -0.63 0.59 -0.02
CA VAL A 110 0.72 0.12 -0.35
C VAL A 110 0.84 -1.32 0.12
N GLY A 111 1.19 -2.22 -0.78
CA GLY A 111 1.38 -3.64 -0.45
C GLY A 111 1.93 -4.42 -1.64
N ASP A 112 2.29 -5.69 -1.42
CA ASP A 112 2.89 -6.54 -2.44
C ASP A 112 1.92 -7.58 -3.04
N GLN A 113 0.73 -7.70 -2.47
CA GLN A 113 -0.21 -8.74 -2.86
C GLN A 113 -1.49 -8.16 -3.48
N VAL A 114 -1.64 -8.36 -4.79
CA VAL A 114 -2.85 -7.92 -5.52
C VAL A 114 -4.14 -8.54 -4.95
N PRO A 115 -4.20 -9.85 -4.59
CA PRO A 115 -5.41 -10.47 -4.07
C PRO A 115 -5.87 -9.93 -2.71
N THR A 116 -4.97 -9.37 -1.91
CA THR A 116 -5.28 -8.81 -0.59
C THR A 116 -5.31 -7.29 -0.63
N ASP A 117 -4.18 -6.66 -0.90
CA ASP A 117 -4.01 -5.20 -0.84
C ASP A 117 -4.62 -4.49 -2.04
N GLY A 118 -4.40 -5.05 -3.24
CA GLY A 118 -4.99 -4.52 -4.47
C GLY A 118 -6.51 -4.57 -4.45
N LEU A 119 -7.09 -5.72 -4.01
CA LEU A 119 -8.52 -5.83 -3.90
C LEU A 119 -9.10 -4.96 -2.77
N LEU A 120 -8.36 -4.79 -1.66
CA LEU A 120 -8.71 -3.83 -0.61
C LEU A 120 -8.74 -2.41 -1.18
N ALA A 121 -7.70 -1.99 -1.90
CA ALA A 121 -7.63 -0.68 -2.54
C ALA A 121 -8.85 -0.43 -3.46
N ARG A 122 -9.18 -1.41 -4.31
CA ARG A 122 -10.35 -1.35 -5.19
C ARG A 122 -11.65 -1.17 -4.41
N ARG A 123 -11.87 -1.95 -3.34
CA ARG A 123 -13.08 -1.89 -2.51
C ARG A 123 -13.22 -0.56 -1.78
N LEU A 124 -12.10 0.05 -1.40
CA LEU A 124 -12.07 1.37 -0.76
C LEU A 124 -12.15 2.52 -1.79
N GLY A 125 -11.95 2.25 -3.09
CA GLY A 125 -11.81 3.28 -4.12
C GLY A 125 -10.53 4.10 -3.95
N PHE A 126 -9.45 3.48 -3.46
CA PHE A 126 -8.12 4.04 -3.27
C PHE A 126 -7.19 3.63 -4.41
N THR A 127 -6.09 4.35 -4.60
CA THR A 127 -5.04 3.95 -5.54
C THR A 127 -4.21 2.82 -4.93
N PHE A 128 -3.94 1.77 -5.69
CA PHE A 128 -3.03 0.71 -5.29
C PHE A 128 -1.61 1.01 -5.76
N LEU A 129 -0.71 1.29 -4.84
CA LEU A 129 0.72 1.44 -5.06
C LEU A 129 1.38 0.09 -4.79
N HIS A 130 1.48 -0.72 -5.84
CA HIS A 130 1.97 -2.09 -5.76
C HIS A 130 3.49 -2.10 -5.58
N TYR A 131 3.93 -2.43 -4.38
CA TYR A 131 5.34 -2.50 -4.01
C TYR A 131 5.91 -3.90 -4.32
N GLN A 132 6.85 -3.96 -5.24
CA GLN A 132 7.54 -5.19 -5.63
C GLN A 132 9.07 -5.03 -5.50
N PRO A 133 9.63 -5.11 -4.29
CA PRO A 133 11.08 -5.04 -4.12
C PRO A 133 11.76 -6.21 -4.85
N ARG A 134 12.95 -5.96 -5.38
CA ARG A 134 13.81 -7.00 -5.93
C ARG A 134 14.43 -7.77 -4.75
N LEU A 135 13.79 -8.87 -4.34
CA LEU A 135 14.22 -9.64 -3.19
C LEU A 135 14.75 -11.00 -3.60
N ALA A 136 15.98 -11.31 -3.21
CA ALA A 136 16.48 -12.67 -3.13
C ALA A 136 15.93 -13.33 -1.85
N GLY A 137 15.45 -14.58 -1.92
CA GLY A 137 15.09 -15.36 -0.72
C GLY A 137 13.64 -15.23 -0.20
N VAL A 138 12.68 -14.79 -1.02
CA VAL A 138 11.25 -14.77 -0.64
C VAL A 138 10.74 -16.20 -0.37
N PRO A 139 10.06 -16.49 0.78
CA PRO A 139 9.44 -17.78 1.07
C PRO A 139 8.44 -18.23 -0.01
N LEU A 140 8.20 -19.56 -0.12
CA LEU A 140 7.34 -20.14 -1.17
C LEU A 140 5.89 -19.63 -1.15
N GLY A 141 5.30 -19.49 0.03
CA GLY A 141 3.91 -19.02 0.17
C GLY A 141 3.69 -17.63 -0.44
N PRO A 142 4.45 -16.61 -0.04
CA PRO A 142 4.40 -15.28 -0.67
C PRO A 142 4.73 -15.28 -2.16
N ARG A 143 5.63 -16.16 -2.64
CA ARG A 143 5.93 -16.32 -4.07
C ARG A 143 4.71 -16.80 -4.86
N LEU A 144 4.01 -17.81 -4.37
CA LEU A 144 2.78 -18.33 -4.99
C LEU A 144 1.69 -17.26 -5.02
N MET A 145 1.48 -16.53 -3.92
CA MET A 145 0.49 -15.45 -3.85
C MET A 145 0.81 -14.30 -4.80
N ARG A 146 2.09 -13.97 -4.99
CA ARG A 146 2.52 -13.00 -6.01
C ARG A 146 2.23 -13.48 -7.42
N GLY A 147 2.50 -14.76 -7.74
CA GLY A 147 2.19 -15.35 -9.04
C GLY A 147 0.70 -15.33 -9.35
N LEU A 148 -0.14 -15.77 -8.42
CA LEU A 148 -1.60 -15.71 -8.55
C LEU A 148 -2.11 -14.26 -8.66
N GLY A 149 -1.48 -13.33 -7.93
CA GLY A 149 -1.81 -11.91 -7.99
C GLY A 149 -1.56 -11.29 -9.36
N GLN A 150 -0.50 -11.68 -10.05
CA GLN A 150 -0.23 -11.20 -11.43
C GLN A 150 -1.30 -11.67 -12.42
N LEU A 151 -1.79 -12.90 -12.29
CA LEU A 151 -2.87 -13.43 -13.11
C LEU A 151 -4.21 -12.73 -12.81
N ALA A 152 -4.43 -12.30 -11.58
CA ALA A 152 -5.65 -11.60 -11.17
C ALA A 152 -5.66 -10.10 -11.52
N LEU A 153 -4.52 -9.50 -11.86
CA LEU A 153 -4.40 -8.06 -12.16
C LEU A 153 -5.42 -7.55 -13.19
N PRO A 154 -5.61 -8.20 -14.36
CA PRO A 154 -6.58 -7.74 -15.35
C PRO A 154 -8.03 -7.81 -14.84
N LEU A 155 -8.32 -8.72 -13.92
CA LEU A 155 -9.66 -8.88 -13.32
C LEU A 155 -9.92 -7.84 -12.22
N VAL A 156 -8.89 -7.44 -11.49
CA VAL A 156 -8.99 -6.48 -10.38
C VAL A 156 -8.92 -5.05 -10.86
N PHE A 157 -8.05 -4.76 -11.83
CA PHE A 157 -7.87 -3.43 -12.39
C PHE A 157 -8.05 -3.51 -13.90
N HIS A 158 -9.19 -3.04 -14.42
CA HIS A 158 -9.35 -2.86 -15.86
C HIS A 158 -8.30 -1.87 -16.36
N HIS A 159 -7.52 -2.26 -17.35
CA HIS A 159 -6.64 -1.36 -18.07
C HIS A 159 -7.50 -0.24 -18.67
N SER A 160 -7.31 0.98 -18.20
CA SER A 160 -7.69 2.16 -18.97
C SER A 160 -6.78 2.17 -20.20
N ALA A 161 -7.34 1.87 -21.37
CA ALA A 161 -6.63 2.03 -22.64
C ALA A 161 -6.04 3.44 -22.68
N GLU A 162 -4.72 3.51 -22.84
CA GLU A 162 -4.01 4.75 -23.12
C GLU A 162 -4.69 5.46 -24.27
N SER A 163 -5.18 6.66 -24.02
CA SER A 163 -5.55 7.60 -25.08
C SER A 163 -4.28 7.90 -25.86
N ARG A 164 -4.10 7.26 -27.01
CA ARG A 164 -3.11 7.70 -27.99
C ARG A 164 -3.36 9.18 -28.29
N PRO A 165 -2.35 10.04 -28.20
CA PRO A 165 -2.47 11.37 -28.76
C PRO A 165 -2.66 11.20 -30.27
N THR A 166 -3.83 11.60 -30.77
CA THR A 166 -4.06 11.79 -32.20
C THR A 166 -3.13 12.90 -32.66
N GLY A 167 -2.08 12.51 -33.36
CA GLY A 167 -1.26 13.45 -34.12
C GLY A 167 -2.15 14.21 -35.09
N HIS A 168 -2.22 15.50 -34.92
CA HIS A 168 -2.69 16.42 -35.94
C HIS A 168 -1.57 16.59 -36.94
N ASP A 169 -1.67 15.91 -38.10
CA ASP A 169 -0.96 16.29 -39.31
C ASP A 169 -1.72 17.48 -39.90
N ASP A 170 -1.17 18.67 -39.74
CA ASP A 170 -1.52 19.81 -40.59
C ASP A 170 -0.57 19.85 -41.78
N SER A 171 -1.14 19.56 -42.94
CA SER A 171 -0.57 19.88 -44.25
C SER A 171 -1.11 21.20 -44.73
#